data_dad1a72ba9dfffd6e7c127782a3ca14d
#
_entry.id   dad1a72ba9dfffd6e7c127782a3ca14d
#
_cell.length_a   1.000
_cell.length_b   1.000
_cell.length_c   1.000
_cell.angle_alpha   90.00
_cell.angle_beta   90.00
_cell.angle_gamma   90.00
#
_symmetry.space_group_name_H-M   'P 1'
#
loop_
_entity.id
_entity.type
_entity.pdbx_description
1 polymer ?
#
loop_
_entity_poly.entity_id
_entity_poly.type
_entity_poly.pdbx_seq_one_letter_code
_entity_poly.pdbx_strand_id
1 'polypeptide(L)'
;MSKRTGRYGEMPEAKAGRAPLPLVTQPMVPLDEAGALSGATLTDGAMATLRPENNAAVVFSKATVVAPAQARLHSPAGPPPEIGLTQHHLPEGEDLDPRLVLLSDPDSERSASFRVLRHHLLELGRPQVIVVSSPLHGDGKTTTAINLALALAECGRSKVLLAEAHLRRPQIGAAVKLVPPWCFAEQLAAHRNQPMLPWSLVEIPQLWLHIAAVNPRIEKTQLLDAPAFAIAMERLRMVYDHVVIDAPPVLGSADVNLMSDAADAVVLAVRAKRTTTREVRKAIDQVGSSKVVGTVLCM
;
A
#
# COMPACT_ATOMS: atom_id res chain seq x y z
N MET A 1 55.99 -34.08 0.74
CA MET A 1 56.42 -33.42 1.98
C MET A 1 56.67 -31.95 1.70
N SER A 2 55.83 -31.06 2.09
CA SER A 2 56.14 -29.74 2.62
C SER A 2 54.85 -29.03 3.01
N LYS A 3 54.67 -28.79 4.30
CA LYS A 3 53.59 -28.03 4.89
C LYS A 3 53.84 -26.53 4.69
N ARG A 4 52.86 -25.81 4.17
CA ARG A 4 52.81 -24.33 4.29
C ARG A 4 51.64 -23.92 5.19
N THR A 5 52.00 -23.51 6.38
CA THR A 5 51.16 -22.79 7.36
C THR A 5 50.95 -21.37 6.89
N GLY A 6 49.70 -20.97 6.63
CA GLY A 6 49.31 -19.58 6.38
C GLY A 6 48.98 -18.88 7.69
N ARG A 7 49.58 -17.71 7.89
CA ARG A 7 49.38 -16.81 9.03
C ARG A 7 48.01 -16.14 8.95
N TYR A 8 47.31 -16.14 10.07
CA TYR A 8 46.15 -15.26 10.32
C TYR A 8 46.63 -13.83 10.50
N GLY A 9 46.13 -12.92 9.70
CA GLY A 9 46.34 -11.48 9.85
C GLY A 9 45.35 -10.92 10.89
N GLU A 10 45.88 -10.12 11.78
CA GLU A 10 45.16 -9.43 12.85
C GLU A 10 44.15 -8.41 12.29
N MET A 11 42.94 -8.39 12.87
CA MET A 11 41.93 -7.37 12.62
C MET A 11 42.29 -6.08 13.37
N PRO A 12 42.11 -4.90 12.78
CA PRO A 12 42.33 -3.64 13.48
C PRO A 12 41.19 -3.32 14.46
N GLU A 13 41.59 -2.85 15.63
CA GLU A 13 40.74 -2.42 16.74
C GLU A 13 39.71 -1.35 16.34
N ALA A 14 38.49 -1.51 16.83
CA ALA A 14 37.41 -0.53 16.72
C ALA A 14 37.71 0.68 17.61
N LYS A 15 37.80 1.86 17.01
CA LYS A 15 37.86 3.14 17.74
C LYS A 15 36.52 3.43 18.40
N ALA A 16 36.59 3.58 19.72
CA ALA A 16 35.52 4.01 20.60
C ALA A 16 35.11 5.47 20.36
N GLY A 17 33.83 5.78 20.53
CA GLY A 17 33.39 7.05 21.07
C GLY A 17 32.76 8.03 20.10
N ARG A 18 31.44 7.90 19.92
CA ARG A 18 30.57 9.09 19.74
C ARG A 18 29.45 8.99 20.79
N ALA A 19 29.42 10.01 21.65
CA ALA A 19 28.39 10.17 22.67
C ALA A 19 27.02 10.40 22.03
N PRO A 20 25.93 9.91 22.66
CA PRO A 20 24.57 10.15 22.18
C PRO A 20 24.19 11.63 22.37
N LEU A 21 23.54 12.18 21.36
CA LEU A 21 22.94 13.53 21.40
C LEU A 21 21.78 13.55 22.40
N PRO A 22 21.59 14.66 23.15
CA PRO A 22 20.56 14.73 24.17
C PRO A 22 19.15 14.77 23.54
N LEU A 23 18.27 13.93 24.10
CA LEU A 23 16.82 13.99 23.87
C LEU A 23 16.28 15.34 24.36
N VAL A 24 15.78 16.15 23.45
CA VAL A 24 15.00 17.34 23.78
C VAL A 24 13.57 16.88 24.06
N THR A 25 13.23 16.72 25.31
CA THR A 25 11.84 16.56 25.79
C THR A 25 11.17 17.93 25.80
N GLN A 26 10.19 18.13 24.92
CA GLN A 26 9.25 19.26 25.07
C GLN A 26 8.15 18.91 26.07
N PRO A 27 7.74 19.85 26.93
CA PRO A 27 6.74 19.58 27.94
C PRO A 27 5.33 19.39 27.33
N MET A 28 4.61 18.37 27.80
CA MET A 28 3.19 18.19 27.54
C MET A 28 2.39 19.34 28.16
N VAL A 29 1.54 19.99 27.35
CA VAL A 29 0.52 20.93 27.81
C VAL A 29 -0.72 20.11 28.23
N PRO A 30 -1.28 20.30 29.44
CA PRO A 30 -2.49 19.59 29.86
C PRO A 30 -3.72 20.12 29.10
N LEU A 31 -4.61 19.19 28.72
CA LEU A 31 -5.93 19.48 28.18
C LEU A 31 -6.90 19.73 29.34
N ASP A 32 -7.42 20.94 29.43
CA ASP A 32 -8.53 21.26 30.31
C ASP A 32 -9.85 20.77 29.72
N GLU A 33 -10.64 20.12 30.58
CA GLU A 33 -12.03 19.78 30.31
C GLU A 33 -12.88 21.06 30.41
N ALA A 34 -13.57 21.41 29.38
CA ALA A 34 -14.94 21.95 29.36
C ALA A 34 -15.25 22.74 28.08
N GLY A 35 -16.39 22.51 27.50
CA GLY A 35 -17.11 23.57 26.79
C GLY A 35 -17.47 23.28 25.33
N ALA A 36 -18.68 22.93 25.18
CA ALA A 36 -19.66 23.25 24.12
C ALA A 36 -19.14 23.64 22.72
N LEU A 37 -19.44 22.79 21.77
CA LEU A 37 -19.30 23.02 20.34
C LEU A 37 -20.31 24.04 19.81
N SER A 38 -19.85 25.18 19.36
CA SER A 38 -20.56 26.07 18.45
C SER A 38 -19.53 26.59 17.41
N GLY A 39 -19.74 26.24 16.15
CA GLY A 39 -19.15 26.96 15.01
C GLY A 39 -17.64 26.78 14.82
N ALA A 40 -17.15 25.60 14.53
CA ALA A 40 -15.74 25.40 14.20
C ALA A 40 -15.53 25.34 12.69
N THR A 41 -15.01 26.41 12.13
CA THR A 41 -14.11 26.41 11.00
C THR A 41 -12.95 25.44 11.26
N LEU A 42 -12.63 24.59 10.28
CA LEU A 42 -11.48 23.69 10.32
C LEU A 42 -10.16 24.50 10.29
N THR A 43 -9.71 24.91 11.47
CA THR A 43 -8.35 25.38 11.71
C THR A 43 -7.89 24.76 13.01
N ASP A 44 -6.69 24.19 12.95
CA ASP A 44 -5.87 23.68 14.05
C ASP A 44 -6.23 22.33 14.67
N GLY A 45 -5.50 21.34 14.17
CA GLY A 45 -5.34 20.02 14.77
C GLY A 45 -4.16 19.27 14.14
N ALA A 46 -2.95 19.62 14.61
CA ALA A 46 -1.70 18.89 14.37
C ALA A 46 -1.42 18.48 12.90
N MET A 47 -1.23 19.46 12.02
CA MET A 47 -0.45 19.31 10.81
C MET A 47 1.03 19.25 11.18
N ALA A 48 1.63 18.06 11.09
CA ALA A 48 3.07 18.01 10.90
C ALA A 48 3.34 18.47 9.47
N THR A 49 3.45 19.78 9.27
CA THR A 49 3.84 20.39 8.01
C THR A 49 5.34 20.20 7.81
N LEU A 50 5.72 19.21 7.03
CA LEU A 50 6.98 19.28 6.32
C LEU A 50 6.82 20.34 5.23
N ARG A 51 7.69 21.37 5.24
CA ARG A 51 7.64 22.51 4.31
C ARG A 51 7.71 22.02 2.86
N PRO A 52 6.95 22.64 1.95
CA PRO A 52 6.82 22.19 0.57
C PRO A 52 7.92 22.79 -0.29
N GLU A 53 9.00 22.03 -0.49
CA GLU A 53 9.80 22.17 -1.70
C GLU A 53 9.80 20.81 -2.40
N ASN A 54 8.89 20.67 -3.37
CA ASN A 54 8.78 19.55 -4.31
C ASN A 54 8.62 18.16 -3.69
N ASN A 55 7.45 17.78 -3.07
CA ASN A 55 7.25 16.34 -2.90
C ASN A 55 5.91 15.94 -2.27
N ALA A 56 5.56 14.65 -2.37
CA ALA A 56 4.39 14.06 -1.74
C ALA A 56 4.47 14.20 -0.21
N ALA A 57 3.54 14.95 0.38
CA ALA A 57 3.36 15.01 1.82
C ALA A 57 2.27 14.01 2.23
N VAL A 58 2.57 13.20 3.23
CA VAL A 58 1.59 12.25 3.79
C VAL A 58 0.91 12.92 4.96
N VAL A 59 -0.39 13.18 4.85
CA VAL A 59 -1.21 13.74 5.92
C VAL A 59 -2.09 12.65 6.50
N PHE A 60 -1.90 12.35 7.79
CA PHE A 60 -2.73 11.38 8.50
C PHE A 60 -3.83 12.09 9.28
N SER A 61 -5.05 11.62 9.12
CA SER A 61 -6.13 11.89 10.06
C SER A 61 -6.03 10.86 11.20
N LYS A 62 -6.11 11.31 12.45
CA LYS A 62 -6.36 10.42 13.60
C LYS A 62 -7.80 9.89 13.54
N ALA A 63 -8.14 9.15 12.49
CA ALA A 63 -9.33 8.32 12.55
C ALA A 63 -9.01 7.19 13.53
N THR A 64 -9.78 7.05 14.58
CA THR A 64 -9.76 5.86 15.43
C THR A 64 -10.17 4.71 14.54
N VAL A 65 -9.20 3.95 14.04
CA VAL A 65 -9.49 2.69 13.36
C VAL A 65 -10.04 1.78 14.44
N VAL A 66 -11.36 1.73 14.51
CA VAL A 66 -12.03 0.64 15.19
C VAL A 66 -11.66 -0.59 14.35
N ALA A 67 -10.69 -1.35 14.82
CA ALA A 67 -10.35 -2.62 14.20
C ALA A 67 -11.67 -3.38 14.02
N PRO A 68 -11.97 -3.91 12.85
CA PRO A 68 -13.19 -4.67 12.62
C PRO A 68 -13.09 -5.99 13.40
N ALA A 69 -13.28 -5.91 14.71
CA ALA A 69 -13.33 -7.07 15.60
C ALA A 69 -14.48 -8.03 15.24
N GLN A 70 -15.41 -7.58 14.41
CA GLN A 70 -16.59 -8.36 14.05
C GLN A 70 -16.53 -9.03 12.67
N ALA A 71 -15.58 -8.70 11.80
CA ALA A 71 -15.43 -9.37 10.50
C ALA A 71 -14.64 -10.69 10.54
N ARG A 72 -14.01 -11.02 11.67
CA ARG A 72 -13.17 -12.23 11.80
C ARG A 72 -13.91 -13.48 12.30
N LEU A 73 -15.22 -13.53 12.23
CA LEU A 73 -16.00 -14.68 12.71
C LEU A 73 -16.00 -15.89 11.77
N HIS A 74 -15.44 -15.78 10.57
CA HIS A 74 -15.29 -16.91 9.67
C HIS A 74 -13.80 -17.08 9.35
N SER A 75 -13.15 -18.03 10.02
CA SER A 75 -11.90 -18.57 9.47
C SER A 75 -12.24 -19.13 8.09
N PRO A 76 -11.51 -18.76 7.02
CA PRO A 76 -11.80 -19.28 5.70
C PRO A 76 -11.76 -20.80 5.73
N ALA A 77 -12.84 -21.42 5.25
CA ALA A 77 -12.94 -22.87 5.24
C ALA A 77 -11.95 -23.45 4.22
N GLY A 78 -11.08 -24.32 4.68
CA GLY A 78 -10.17 -25.08 3.82
C GLY A 78 -8.68 -24.71 3.98
N PRO A 79 -7.80 -25.40 3.26
CA PRO A 79 -6.36 -25.16 3.27
C PRO A 79 -6.02 -23.80 2.61
N PRO A 80 -4.84 -23.23 2.90
CA PRO A 80 -4.38 -22.03 2.20
C PRO A 80 -4.34 -22.26 0.68
N PRO A 81 -4.57 -21.22 -0.13
CA PRO A 81 -4.54 -21.35 -1.57
C PRO A 81 -3.12 -21.70 -2.05
N GLU A 82 -3.05 -22.51 -3.09
CA GLU A 82 -1.81 -22.75 -3.82
C GLU A 82 -1.47 -21.54 -4.68
N ILE A 83 -0.19 -21.10 -4.64
CA ILE A 83 0.31 -19.96 -5.40
C ILE A 83 1.38 -20.44 -6.38
N GLY A 84 1.08 -20.42 -7.66
CA GLY A 84 2.05 -20.57 -8.73
C GLY A 84 2.74 -19.24 -9.01
N LEU A 85 4.09 -19.22 -9.03
CA LEU A 85 4.87 -18.00 -9.22
C LEU A 85 5.64 -18.06 -10.54
N THR A 86 5.54 -16.99 -11.32
CA THR A 86 6.39 -16.72 -12.48
C THR A 86 7.32 -15.57 -12.14
N GLN A 87 8.62 -15.78 -12.25
CA GLN A 87 9.61 -14.75 -11.95
C GLN A 87 9.64 -13.66 -13.03
N HIS A 88 9.74 -12.41 -12.59
CA HIS A 88 9.95 -11.25 -13.44
C HIS A 88 11.01 -10.34 -12.81
N HIS A 89 11.99 -9.95 -13.64
CA HIS A 89 13.04 -9.03 -13.23
C HIS A 89 12.71 -7.62 -13.72
N LEU A 90 12.80 -6.67 -12.81
CA LEU A 90 12.64 -5.27 -13.17
C LEU A 90 13.84 -4.80 -13.99
N PRO A 91 13.65 -3.87 -14.95
CA PRO A 91 14.77 -3.23 -15.61
C PRO A 91 15.61 -2.43 -14.61
N GLU A 92 16.88 -2.24 -14.93
CA GLU A 92 17.82 -1.49 -14.09
C GLU A 92 18.09 -0.09 -14.65
N GLY A 93 18.54 0.80 -13.77
CA GLY A 93 19.02 2.14 -14.15
C GLY A 93 17.94 3.04 -14.75
N GLU A 94 18.28 3.72 -15.86
CA GLU A 94 17.42 4.71 -16.54
C GLU A 94 16.13 4.11 -17.14
N ASP A 95 16.11 2.79 -17.33
CA ASP A 95 14.93 2.08 -17.82
C ASP A 95 13.84 1.85 -16.79
N LEU A 96 14.12 2.15 -15.53
CA LEU A 96 13.15 2.00 -14.46
C LEU A 96 12.03 3.06 -14.58
N ASP A 97 10.79 2.64 -14.42
CA ASP A 97 9.66 3.58 -14.47
C ASP A 97 9.75 4.59 -13.30
N PRO A 98 9.63 5.90 -13.54
CA PRO A 98 9.74 6.93 -12.50
C PRO A 98 8.66 6.84 -11.42
N ARG A 99 7.62 6.06 -11.62
CA ARG A 99 6.61 5.75 -10.60
C ARG A 99 7.12 4.81 -9.51
N LEU A 100 8.20 4.07 -9.75
CA LEU A 100 8.86 3.17 -8.79
C LEU A 100 9.82 3.98 -7.91
N VAL A 101 9.30 4.94 -7.16
CA VAL A 101 10.09 5.96 -6.44
C VAL A 101 11.08 5.34 -5.45
N LEU A 102 10.66 4.32 -4.68
CA LEU A 102 11.54 3.65 -3.72
C LEU A 102 12.73 2.94 -4.37
N LEU A 103 12.63 2.61 -5.66
CA LEU A 103 13.70 1.93 -6.40
C LEU A 103 14.55 2.92 -7.20
N SER A 104 13.93 3.94 -7.80
CA SER A 104 14.64 4.94 -8.61
C SER A 104 15.39 5.97 -7.78
N ASP A 105 14.88 6.31 -6.59
CA ASP A 105 15.47 7.32 -5.70
C ASP A 105 15.18 6.97 -4.23
N PRO A 106 15.86 5.92 -3.69
CA PRO A 106 15.56 5.36 -2.37
C PRO A 106 15.83 6.32 -1.21
N ASP A 107 16.72 7.30 -1.38
CA ASP A 107 17.12 8.26 -0.34
C ASP A 107 16.34 9.57 -0.40
N SER A 108 15.40 9.71 -1.34
CA SER A 108 14.59 10.91 -1.47
C SER A 108 13.58 11.08 -0.34
N GLU A 109 13.14 12.33 -0.11
CA GLU A 109 12.04 12.65 0.79
C GLU A 109 10.74 11.94 0.39
N ARG A 110 10.55 11.69 -0.91
CA ARG A 110 9.41 10.94 -1.43
C ARG A 110 9.43 9.49 -0.95
N SER A 111 10.58 8.84 -1.04
CA SER A 111 10.80 7.48 -0.51
C SER A 111 10.63 7.43 1.00
N ALA A 112 11.18 8.40 1.72
CA ALA A 112 10.99 8.55 3.16
C ALA A 112 9.50 8.69 3.53
N SER A 113 8.71 9.43 2.74
CA SER A 113 7.27 9.60 2.95
C SER A 113 6.50 8.28 2.84
N PHE A 114 6.86 7.38 1.92
CA PHE A 114 6.25 6.05 1.84
C PHE A 114 6.64 5.14 3.01
N ARG A 115 7.87 5.26 3.52
CA ARG A 115 8.29 4.54 4.74
C ARG A 115 7.53 5.04 5.98
N VAL A 116 7.27 6.34 6.06
CA VAL A 116 6.41 6.94 7.10
C VAL A 116 4.98 6.43 6.97
N LEU A 117 4.41 6.39 5.75
CA LEU A 117 3.08 5.82 5.51
C LEU A 117 3.01 4.36 5.99
N ARG A 118 3.98 3.53 5.62
CA ARG A 118 4.09 2.15 6.12
C ARG A 118 4.08 2.11 7.65
N HIS A 119 4.93 2.92 8.30
CA HIS A 119 5.04 2.95 9.75
C HIS A 119 3.69 3.23 10.41
N HIS A 120 2.99 4.27 9.97
CA HIS A 120 1.67 4.61 10.51
C HIS A 120 0.62 3.52 10.28
N LEU A 121 0.61 2.87 9.11
CA LEU A 121 -0.31 1.76 8.86
C LEU A 121 -0.05 0.58 9.79
N LEU A 122 1.21 0.30 10.10
CA LEU A 122 1.58 -0.78 11.03
C LEU A 122 1.19 -0.42 12.48
N GLU A 123 1.26 0.84 12.88
CA GLU A 123 0.81 1.32 14.20
C GLU A 123 -0.73 1.29 14.33
N LEU A 124 -1.48 1.53 13.25
CA LEU A 124 -2.93 1.49 13.20
C LEU A 124 -3.54 0.08 13.31
N GLY A 125 -2.75 -0.94 13.63
CA GLY A 125 -3.24 -2.31 13.82
C GLY A 125 -2.87 -3.27 12.69
N ARG A 126 -1.89 -2.92 11.86
CA ARG A 126 -1.35 -3.78 10.80
C ARG A 126 -2.43 -4.29 9.84
N PRO A 127 -3.09 -3.41 9.11
CA PRO A 127 -4.13 -3.82 8.17
C PRO A 127 -3.55 -4.80 7.15
N GLN A 128 -4.25 -5.89 6.91
CA GLN A 128 -3.79 -6.92 5.99
C GLN A 128 -4.21 -6.60 4.55
N VAL A 129 -5.47 -6.20 4.33
CA VAL A 129 -5.96 -5.77 3.02
C VAL A 129 -6.11 -4.25 3.02
N ILE A 130 -5.33 -3.59 2.18
CA ILE A 130 -5.24 -2.13 2.08
C ILE A 130 -5.66 -1.70 0.67
N VAL A 131 -6.77 -0.99 0.57
CA VAL A 131 -7.20 -0.39 -0.70
C VAL A 131 -6.54 0.98 -0.86
N VAL A 132 -5.88 1.20 -1.98
CA VAL A 132 -5.37 2.51 -2.38
C VAL A 132 -6.24 3.04 -3.51
N SER A 133 -6.91 4.15 -3.28
CA SER A 133 -7.78 4.81 -4.25
C SER A 133 -7.50 6.32 -4.28
N SER A 134 -8.33 7.07 -4.94
CA SER A 134 -8.25 8.53 -5.02
C SER A 134 -9.64 9.13 -5.25
N PRO A 135 -9.91 10.39 -4.89
CA PRO A 135 -11.16 11.04 -5.27
C PRO A 135 -11.38 11.04 -6.78
N LEU A 136 -10.36 11.42 -7.54
CA LEU A 136 -10.44 11.58 -9.00
C LEU A 136 -9.38 10.73 -9.73
N HIS A 137 -9.62 10.56 -11.03
CA HIS A 137 -8.62 9.93 -11.92
C HIS A 137 -7.38 10.83 -12.06
N GLY A 138 -6.20 10.22 -11.99
CA GLY A 138 -4.91 10.92 -12.15
C GLY A 138 -4.36 11.56 -10.88
N ASP A 139 -4.92 11.26 -9.70
CA ASP A 139 -4.46 11.78 -8.40
C ASP A 139 -3.26 11.01 -7.82
N GLY A 140 -2.70 10.02 -8.51
CA GLY A 140 -1.50 9.31 -8.09
C GLY A 140 -1.74 7.98 -7.37
N LYS A 141 -2.97 7.43 -7.37
CA LYS A 141 -3.31 6.19 -6.66
C LYS A 141 -2.41 5.00 -7.00
N THR A 142 -2.16 4.73 -8.29
CA THR A 142 -1.30 3.62 -8.74
C THR A 142 0.14 3.78 -8.27
N THR A 143 0.70 5.00 -8.39
CA THR A 143 2.04 5.32 -7.87
C THR A 143 2.09 5.10 -6.35
N THR A 144 1.04 5.53 -5.64
CA THR A 144 0.93 5.32 -4.18
C THR A 144 0.82 3.83 -3.84
N ALA A 145 -0.01 3.06 -4.55
CA ALA A 145 -0.17 1.62 -4.32
C ALA A 145 1.15 0.86 -4.52
N ILE A 146 1.84 1.12 -5.63
CA ILE A 146 3.13 0.49 -5.93
C ILE A 146 4.16 0.80 -4.83
N ASN A 147 4.35 2.09 -4.49
CA ASN A 147 5.37 2.46 -3.52
C ASN A 147 5.01 2.05 -2.08
N LEU A 148 3.73 1.99 -1.72
CA LEU A 148 3.31 1.41 -0.45
C LEU A 148 3.64 -0.10 -0.39
N ALA A 149 3.35 -0.85 -1.46
CA ALA A 149 3.68 -2.28 -1.53
C ALA A 149 5.20 -2.50 -1.46
N LEU A 150 6.00 -1.70 -2.18
CA LEU A 150 7.46 -1.71 -2.08
C LEU A 150 7.95 -1.40 -0.67
N ALA A 151 7.40 -0.36 -0.02
CA ALA A 151 7.77 0.00 1.33
C ALA A 151 7.43 -1.11 2.34
N LEU A 152 6.31 -1.81 2.20
CA LEU A 152 5.93 -2.94 3.05
C LEU A 152 6.85 -4.13 2.85
N ALA A 153 7.30 -4.37 1.62
CA ALA A 153 8.19 -5.47 1.25
C ALA A 153 9.68 -5.20 1.55
N GLU A 154 10.10 -3.94 1.68
CA GLU A 154 11.50 -3.47 1.77
C GLU A 154 12.34 -4.20 2.83
N CYS A 155 11.74 -4.62 3.93
CA CYS A 155 12.46 -5.30 5.00
C CYS A 155 12.58 -6.81 4.83
N GLY A 156 12.00 -7.40 3.78
CA GLY A 156 12.01 -8.85 3.52
C GLY A 156 11.36 -9.71 4.62
N ARG A 157 10.57 -9.09 5.50
CA ARG A 157 9.93 -9.77 6.65
C ARG A 157 8.46 -10.06 6.43
N SER A 158 7.84 -9.41 5.43
CA SER A 158 6.43 -9.55 5.12
C SER A 158 6.25 -10.05 3.70
N LYS A 159 5.33 -10.99 3.52
CA LYS A 159 4.87 -11.39 2.19
C LYS A 159 3.83 -10.38 1.71
N VAL A 160 4.16 -9.66 0.65
CA VAL A 160 3.32 -8.59 0.11
C VAL A 160 2.79 -8.96 -1.26
N LEU A 161 1.48 -8.79 -1.46
CA LEU A 161 0.84 -8.86 -2.76
C LEU A 161 0.41 -7.46 -3.20
N LEU A 162 0.80 -7.04 -4.38
CA LEU A 162 0.24 -5.88 -5.07
C LEU A 162 -0.77 -6.36 -6.11
N ALA A 163 -2.05 -6.03 -5.91
CA ALA A 163 -3.15 -6.47 -6.76
C ALA A 163 -3.77 -5.31 -7.54
N GLU A 164 -3.91 -5.47 -8.86
CA GLU A 164 -4.50 -4.48 -9.74
C GLU A 164 -6.00 -4.72 -9.89
N ALA A 165 -6.81 -3.86 -9.28
CA ALA A 165 -8.27 -3.92 -9.36
C ALA A 165 -8.89 -2.76 -10.18
N HIS A 166 -8.07 -1.89 -10.76
CA HIS A 166 -8.52 -0.87 -11.71
C HIS A 166 -8.65 -1.46 -13.13
N LEU A 167 -9.62 -2.35 -13.30
CA LEU A 167 -9.79 -3.20 -14.50
C LEU A 167 -9.93 -2.41 -15.80
N ARG A 168 -10.52 -1.20 -15.75
CA ARG A 168 -10.75 -0.37 -16.95
C ARG A 168 -9.50 0.35 -17.44
N ARG A 169 -8.53 0.60 -16.57
CA ARG A 169 -7.28 1.31 -16.91
C ARG A 169 -6.13 0.75 -16.07
N PRO A 170 -5.72 -0.49 -16.34
CA PRO A 170 -4.62 -1.12 -15.64
C PRO A 170 -3.31 -0.37 -15.91
N GLN A 171 -2.48 -0.17 -14.91
CA GLN A 171 -1.25 0.60 -14.98
C GLN A 171 -0.06 -0.08 -14.29
N ILE A 172 -0.29 -1.09 -13.44
CA ILE A 172 0.79 -1.78 -12.73
C ILE A 172 1.70 -2.50 -13.72
N GLY A 173 1.13 -3.27 -14.65
CA GLY A 173 1.91 -3.98 -15.65
C GLY A 173 2.81 -3.04 -16.46
N ALA A 174 2.30 -1.86 -16.85
CA ALA A 174 3.09 -0.85 -17.56
C ALA A 174 4.22 -0.28 -16.68
N ALA A 175 3.97 -0.04 -15.38
CA ALA A 175 4.96 0.50 -14.47
C ALA A 175 6.13 -0.47 -14.21
N VAL A 176 5.85 -1.76 -14.11
CA VAL A 176 6.87 -2.79 -13.90
C VAL A 176 7.36 -3.45 -15.20
N LYS A 177 6.95 -2.91 -16.35
CA LYS A 177 7.27 -3.44 -17.69
C LYS A 177 6.91 -4.94 -17.84
N LEU A 178 5.77 -5.32 -17.30
CA LEU A 178 5.27 -6.69 -17.25
C LEU A 178 4.01 -6.83 -18.12
N VAL A 179 3.96 -7.85 -18.95
CA VAL A 179 2.71 -8.40 -19.48
C VAL A 179 2.40 -9.66 -18.69
N PRO A 180 1.40 -9.65 -17.81
CA PRO A 180 1.14 -10.79 -16.93
C PRO A 180 0.72 -12.00 -17.79
N PRO A 181 1.29 -13.19 -17.52
CA PRO A 181 0.92 -14.42 -18.24
C PRO A 181 -0.54 -14.82 -17.95
N TRP A 182 -1.03 -14.46 -16.76
CA TRP A 182 -2.38 -14.73 -16.29
C TRP A 182 -3.04 -13.44 -15.80
N CYS A 183 -4.19 -13.09 -16.38
CA CYS A 183 -4.92 -11.90 -16.00
C CYS A 183 -5.58 -12.06 -14.63
N PHE A 184 -5.31 -11.13 -13.70
CA PHE A 184 -5.90 -11.18 -12.36
C PHE A 184 -7.43 -11.13 -12.38
N ALA A 185 -8.04 -10.33 -13.28
CA ALA A 185 -9.49 -10.26 -13.41
C ALA A 185 -10.12 -11.59 -13.85
N GLU A 186 -9.46 -12.35 -14.73
CA GLU A 186 -9.94 -13.68 -15.14
C GLU A 186 -9.81 -14.68 -14.01
N GLN A 187 -8.74 -14.61 -13.23
CA GLN A 187 -8.58 -15.46 -12.05
C GLN A 187 -9.66 -15.17 -11.01
N LEU A 188 -9.98 -13.88 -10.73
CA LEU A 188 -11.09 -13.51 -9.85
C LEU A 188 -12.41 -14.17 -10.32
N ALA A 189 -12.71 -14.05 -11.61
CA ALA A 189 -13.93 -14.65 -12.18
C ALA A 189 -13.95 -16.18 -12.07
N ALA A 190 -12.82 -16.85 -12.28
CA ALA A 190 -12.69 -18.30 -12.15
C ALA A 190 -12.88 -18.77 -10.71
N HIS A 191 -12.30 -18.06 -9.74
CA HIS A 191 -12.39 -18.40 -8.31
C HIS A 191 -13.79 -18.22 -7.73
N ARG A 192 -14.69 -17.50 -8.39
CA ARG A 192 -16.10 -17.43 -8.02
C ARG A 192 -16.74 -18.83 -7.94
N ASN A 193 -16.49 -19.65 -8.94
CA ASN A 193 -17.09 -20.98 -9.06
C ASN A 193 -16.19 -22.10 -8.53
N GLN A 194 -14.88 -21.84 -8.51
CA GLN A 194 -13.84 -22.79 -8.10
C GLN A 194 -12.85 -22.12 -7.15
N PRO A 195 -13.21 -21.87 -5.87
CA PRO A 195 -12.38 -21.11 -4.94
C PRO A 195 -11.05 -21.78 -4.58
N MET A 196 -10.89 -23.05 -4.93
CA MET A 196 -9.68 -23.85 -4.66
C MET A 196 -8.68 -23.87 -5.82
N LEU A 197 -8.97 -23.18 -6.93
CA LEU A 197 -8.00 -23.08 -8.02
C LEU A 197 -6.69 -22.45 -7.52
N PRO A 198 -5.52 -22.87 -8.04
CA PRO A 198 -4.26 -22.19 -7.79
C PRO A 198 -4.30 -20.77 -8.32
N TRP A 199 -3.67 -19.84 -7.59
CA TRP A 199 -3.41 -18.51 -8.09
C TRP A 199 -2.11 -18.50 -8.90
N SER A 200 -2.11 -17.83 -10.04
CA SER A 200 -0.92 -17.64 -10.86
C SER A 200 -0.51 -16.17 -10.80
N LEU A 201 0.57 -15.91 -10.08
CA LEU A 201 1.05 -14.57 -9.78
C LEU A 201 2.47 -14.37 -10.29
N VAL A 202 2.92 -13.13 -10.32
CA VAL A 202 4.28 -12.78 -10.72
C VAL A 202 5.09 -12.42 -9.48
N GLU A 203 6.26 -13.02 -9.33
CA GLU A 203 7.22 -12.71 -8.28
C GLU A 203 8.27 -11.74 -8.80
N ILE A 204 8.58 -10.71 -8.02
CA ILE A 204 9.78 -9.89 -8.18
C ILE A 204 10.80 -10.37 -7.15
N PRO A 205 11.74 -11.25 -7.53
CA PRO A 205 12.55 -12.01 -6.57
C PRO A 205 13.34 -11.15 -5.60
N GLN A 206 13.82 -9.99 -6.07
CA GLN A 206 14.66 -9.09 -5.26
C GLN A 206 13.89 -8.30 -4.20
N LEU A 207 12.55 -8.27 -4.28
CA LEU A 207 11.74 -7.33 -3.50
C LEU A 207 10.76 -8.00 -2.54
N TRP A 208 10.70 -9.33 -2.46
CA TRP A 208 9.68 -10.05 -1.67
C TRP A 208 8.25 -9.62 -1.99
N LEU A 209 8.05 -9.20 -3.25
CA LEU A 209 6.82 -8.65 -3.77
C LEU A 209 6.24 -9.58 -4.83
N HIS A 210 4.98 -9.96 -4.65
CA HIS A 210 4.20 -10.64 -5.66
C HIS A 210 3.22 -9.65 -6.30
N ILE A 211 2.94 -9.85 -7.58
CA ILE A 211 2.07 -8.97 -8.37
C ILE A 211 0.95 -9.78 -9.01
N ALA A 212 -0.28 -9.32 -8.82
CA ALA A 212 -1.48 -9.75 -9.52
C ALA A 212 -1.92 -8.64 -10.47
N ALA A 213 -1.43 -8.64 -11.70
CA ALA A 213 -1.70 -7.61 -12.69
C ALA A 213 -2.81 -7.99 -13.66
N VAL A 214 -3.47 -6.98 -14.23
CA VAL A 214 -4.47 -7.14 -15.29
C VAL A 214 -3.77 -7.11 -16.65
N ASN A 215 -4.11 -8.05 -17.52
CA ASN A 215 -3.59 -8.04 -18.88
C ASN A 215 -4.34 -6.98 -19.72
N PRO A 216 -3.66 -5.92 -20.19
CA PRO A 216 -4.30 -4.83 -20.93
C PRO A 216 -4.81 -5.24 -22.32
N ARG A 217 -4.44 -6.42 -22.81
CA ARG A 217 -4.87 -6.96 -24.12
C ARG A 217 -6.24 -7.63 -24.05
N ILE A 218 -6.80 -7.81 -22.86
CA ILE A 218 -8.12 -8.42 -22.70
C ILE A 218 -9.17 -7.34 -22.93
N GLU A 219 -9.87 -7.42 -24.05
CA GLU A 219 -10.86 -6.43 -24.52
C GLU A 219 -12.11 -6.34 -23.65
N LYS A 220 -12.38 -7.31 -22.82
CA LYS A 220 -13.60 -7.34 -22.00
C LYS A 220 -13.44 -6.46 -20.77
N THR A 221 -14.18 -5.36 -20.72
CA THR A 221 -14.41 -4.56 -19.53
C THR A 221 -15.12 -5.44 -18.50
N GLN A 222 -14.37 -6.15 -17.68
CA GLN A 222 -14.97 -6.94 -16.62
C GLN A 222 -15.42 -5.97 -15.50
N LEU A 223 -16.65 -6.14 -15.06
CA LEU A 223 -17.11 -5.54 -13.80
C LEU A 223 -16.55 -6.39 -12.67
N LEU A 224 -16.18 -5.75 -11.59
CA LEU A 224 -15.76 -6.46 -10.39
C LEU A 224 -16.95 -7.22 -9.82
N ASP A 225 -16.80 -8.55 -9.71
CA ASP A 225 -17.78 -9.39 -9.04
C ASP A 225 -17.51 -9.34 -7.53
N ALA A 226 -18.41 -8.71 -6.76
CA ALA A 226 -18.23 -8.51 -5.34
C ALA A 226 -18.04 -9.79 -4.53
N PRO A 227 -18.88 -10.85 -4.70
CA PRO A 227 -18.66 -12.13 -4.04
C PRO A 227 -17.32 -12.78 -4.39
N ALA A 228 -16.95 -12.79 -5.67
CA ALA A 228 -15.68 -13.34 -6.12
C ALA A 228 -14.49 -12.59 -5.50
N PHE A 229 -14.56 -11.28 -5.45
CA PHE A 229 -13.52 -10.45 -4.85
C PHE A 229 -13.40 -10.68 -3.34
N ALA A 230 -14.51 -10.75 -2.61
CA ALA A 230 -14.50 -11.02 -1.18
C ALA A 230 -13.89 -12.40 -0.88
N ILE A 231 -14.31 -13.45 -1.59
CA ILE A 231 -13.73 -14.80 -1.47
C ILE A 231 -12.22 -14.78 -1.76
N ALA A 232 -11.81 -14.09 -2.83
CA ALA A 232 -10.40 -13.96 -3.18
C ALA A 232 -9.59 -13.31 -2.05
N MET A 233 -10.08 -12.21 -1.47
CA MET A 233 -9.40 -11.53 -0.37
C MET A 233 -9.28 -12.42 0.86
N GLU A 234 -10.35 -13.10 1.26
CA GLU A 234 -10.29 -14.06 2.37
C GLU A 234 -9.27 -15.19 2.14
N ARG A 235 -9.15 -15.68 0.91
CA ARG A 235 -8.18 -16.73 0.57
C ARG A 235 -6.74 -16.18 0.56
N LEU A 236 -6.52 -15.01 -0.06
CA LEU A 236 -5.19 -14.40 -0.15
C LEU A 236 -4.65 -13.95 1.21
N ARG A 237 -5.52 -13.55 2.16
CA ARG A 237 -5.15 -13.27 3.55
C ARG A 237 -4.48 -14.47 4.25
N MET A 238 -4.72 -15.69 3.81
CA MET A 238 -4.08 -16.88 4.41
C MET A 238 -2.60 -17.02 4.05
N VAL A 239 -2.15 -16.33 3.01
CA VAL A 239 -0.79 -16.45 2.45
C VAL A 239 0.02 -15.18 2.59
N TYR A 240 -0.61 -14.01 2.50
CA TYR A 240 0.05 -12.72 2.49
C TYR A 240 -0.16 -11.97 3.79
N ASP A 241 0.91 -11.36 4.31
CA ASP A 241 0.83 -10.46 5.46
C ASP A 241 0.13 -9.14 5.07
N HIS A 242 0.36 -8.68 3.83
CA HIS A 242 -0.29 -7.50 3.27
C HIS A 242 -0.71 -7.72 1.82
N VAL A 243 -1.94 -7.30 1.51
CA VAL A 243 -2.48 -7.22 0.15
C VAL A 243 -2.80 -5.75 -0.15
N VAL A 244 -2.01 -5.12 -1.01
CA VAL A 244 -2.23 -3.73 -1.44
C VAL A 244 -2.98 -3.75 -2.76
N ILE A 245 -4.14 -3.09 -2.80
CA ILE A 245 -5.04 -3.09 -3.94
C ILE A 245 -5.02 -1.72 -4.62
N ASP A 246 -4.55 -1.65 -5.87
CA ASP A 246 -4.73 -0.46 -6.72
C ASP A 246 -6.16 -0.41 -7.26
N ALA A 247 -6.99 0.42 -6.66
CA ALA A 247 -8.42 0.54 -6.97
C ALA A 247 -8.71 1.68 -7.96
N PRO A 248 -9.87 1.70 -8.65
CA PRO A 248 -10.32 2.85 -9.44
C PRO A 248 -10.55 4.07 -8.55
N PRO A 249 -10.75 5.28 -9.13
CA PRO A 249 -11.13 6.46 -8.35
C PRO A 249 -12.50 6.28 -7.71
N VAL A 250 -12.67 6.83 -6.50
CA VAL A 250 -13.92 6.70 -5.71
C VAL A 250 -15.09 7.36 -6.43
N LEU A 251 -14.90 8.63 -6.82
CA LEU A 251 -15.98 9.37 -7.48
C LEU A 251 -16.15 8.87 -8.93
N GLY A 252 -17.29 8.26 -9.16
CA GLY A 252 -17.64 7.67 -10.47
C GLY A 252 -17.39 6.16 -10.59
N SER A 253 -17.04 5.47 -9.51
CA SER A 253 -16.94 4.00 -9.48
C SER A 253 -17.62 3.41 -8.25
N ALA A 254 -18.54 2.49 -8.46
CA ALA A 254 -19.15 1.70 -7.39
C ALA A 254 -18.22 0.56 -6.91
N ASP A 255 -17.26 0.16 -7.75
CA ASP A 255 -16.36 -0.97 -7.46
C ASP A 255 -15.51 -0.72 -6.20
N VAL A 256 -15.19 0.56 -5.91
CA VAL A 256 -14.39 0.90 -4.72
C VAL A 256 -15.13 0.59 -3.43
N ASN A 257 -16.45 0.74 -3.40
CA ASN A 257 -17.25 0.39 -2.21
C ASN A 257 -17.15 -1.11 -1.94
N LEU A 258 -17.27 -1.94 -2.97
CA LEU A 258 -17.13 -3.40 -2.88
C LEU A 258 -15.72 -3.81 -2.39
N MET A 259 -14.69 -3.11 -2.87
CA MET A 259 -13.31 -3.34 -2.43
C MET A 259 -13.12 -2.90 -0.98
N SER A 260 -13.69 -1.76 -0.59
CA SER A 260 -13.56 -1.25 0.77
C SER A 260 -14.26 -2.13 1.80
N ASP A 261 -15.37 -2.78 1.44
CA ASP A 261 -16.06 -3.72 2.32
C ASP A 261 -15.18 -4.93 2.66
N ALA A 262 -14.40 -5.42 1.69
CA ALA A 262 -13.45 -6.53 1.88
C ALA A 262 -12.10 -6.08 2.49
N ALA A 263 -11.86 -4.77 2.63
CA ALA A 263 -10.60 -4.22 3.10
C ALA A 263 -10.62 -3.90 4.60
N ASP A 264 -9.42 -3.89 5.21
CA ASP A 264 -9.21 -3.42 6.59
C ASP A 264 -9.00 -1.91 6.63
N ALA A 265 -8.39 -1.34 5.58
CA ALA A 265 -8.03 0.07 5.49
C ALA A 265 -8.13 0.61 4.06
N VAL A 266 -8.48 1.88 3.95
CA VAL A 266 -8.45 2.63 2.68
C VAL A 266 -7.52 3.82 2.82
N VAL A 267 -6.60 3.98 1.85
CA VAL A 267 -5.71 5.13 1.71
C VAL A 267 -6.13 5.91 0.46
N LEU A 268 -6.32 7.22 0.58
CA LEU A 268 -6.70 8.07 -0.54
C LEU A 268 -5.50 8.89 -1.04
N ALA A 269 -5.09 8.68 -2.28
CA ALA A 269 -4.15 9.56 -2.97
C ALA A 269 -4.90 10.82 -3.44
N VAL A 270 -4.36 11.99 -3.12
CA VAL A 270 -4.98 13.29 -3.43
C VAL A 270 -3.97 14.17 -4.15
N ARG A 271 -4.31 14.70 -5.32
CA ARG A 271 -3.40 15.56 -6.05
C ARG A 271 -3.52 17.02 -5.62
N ALA A 272 -2.41 17.58 -5.15
CA ALA A 272 -2.32 18.98 -4.76
C ALA A 272 -2.71 19.91 -5.93
N LYS A 273 -3.35 21.03 -5.61
CA LYS A 273 -3.77 22.05 -6.58
C LYS A 273 -4.75 21.57 -7.67
N ARG A 274 -5.22 20.33 -7.61
CA ARG A 274 -6.17 19.75 -8.55
C ARG A 274 -7.43 19.25 -7.87
N THR A 275 -7.28 18.41 -6.85
CA THR A 275 -8.41 17.81 -6.13
C THR A 275 -8.84 18.73 -5.01
N THR A 276 -10.12 19.10 -4.99
CA THR A 276 -10.68 20.00 -3.99
C THR A 276 -11.04 19.31 -2.69
N THR A 277 -11.06 20.05 -1.59
CA THR A 277 -11.50 19.53 -0.28
C THR A 277 -12.91 18.94 -0.34
N ARG A 278 -13.80 19.51 -1.19
CA ARG A 278 -15.15 19.01 -1.39
C ARG A 278 -15.16 17.62 -2.02
N GLU A 279 -14.29 17.37 -2.99
CA GLU A 279 -14.16 16.06 -3.65
C GLU A 279 -13.56 15.02 -2.69
N VAL A 280 -12.57 15.41 -1.90
CA VAL A 280 -12.01 14.54 -0.87
C VAL A 280 -13.09 14.13 0.15
N ARG A 281 -13.88 15.08 0.67
CA ARG A 281 -14.98 14.78 1.60
C ARG A 281 -16.00 13.84 0.98
N LYS A 282 -16.46 14.11 -0.26
CA LYS A 282 -17.38 13.21 -0.97
C LYS A 282 -16.83 11.80 -1.12
N ALA A 283 -15.54 11.68 -1.41
CA ALA A 283 -14.89 10.36 -1.52
C ALA A 283 -14.84 9.64 -0.17
N ILE A 284 -14.52 10.35 0.92
CA ILE A 284 -14.54 9.80 2.28
C ILE A 284 -15.96 9.37 2.68
N ASP A 285 -16.96 10.21 2.39
CA ASP A 285 -18.37 9.90 2.71
C ASP A 285 -18.86 8.67 1.94
N GLN A 286 -18.46 8.53 0.66
CA GLN A 286 -18.84 7.38 -0.18
C GLN A 286 -18.22 6.07 0.32
N VAL A 287 -16.94 6.07 0.71
CA VAL A 287 -16.22 4.87 1.18
C VAL A 287 -16.57 4.54 2.63
N GLY A 288 -16.94 5.55 3.41
CA GLY A 288 -17.13 5.47 4.85
C GLY A 288 -15.90 5.95 5.62
N SER A 289 -16.09 6.94 6.48
CA SER A 289 -15.01 7.61 7.22
C SER A 289 -14.24 6.64 8.13
N SER A 290 -14.88 5.59 8.63
CA SER A 290 -14.25 4.57 9.50
C SER A 290 -13.24 3.68 8.75
N LYS A 291 -13.35 3.58 7.42
CA LYS A 291 -12.45 2.78 6.59
C LYS A 291 -11.24 3.58 6.12
N VAL A 292 -11.38 4.92 5.97
CA VAL A 292 -10.31 5.78 5.47
C VAL A 292 -9.32 6.09 6.60
N VAL A 293 -8.15 5.49 6.53
CA VAL A 293 -7.09 5.63 7.55
C VAL A 293 -6.17 6.82 7.30
N GLY A 294 -6.15 7.36 6.09
CA GLY A 294 -5.33 8.52 5.78
C GLY A 294 -5.38 8.94 4.31
N THR A 295 -4.74 10.07 4.06
CA THR A 295 -4.57 10.62 2.71
C THR A 295 -3.10 10.83 2.40
N VAL A 296 -2.71 10.59 1.14
CA VAL A 296 -1.38 10.84 0.60
C VAL A 296 -1.48 12.01 -0.36
N LEU A 297 -0.81 13.11 -0.05
CA LEU A 297 -0.79 14.28 -0.93
C LEU A 297 0.28 14.10 -2.01
N CYS A 298 -0.15 14.02 -3.26
CA CYS A 298 0.70 13.93 -4.45
C CYS A 298 0.83 15.32 -5.09
N MET A 299 2.05 15.75 -5.36
CA MET A 299 2.34 17.03 -6.01
C MET A 299 2.54 16.87 -7.51
#